data_6c4e8d619bbee6d301bf2f4c843c3ef6
#
_entry.id   6c4e8d619bbee6d301bf2f4c843c3ef6
#
_cell.length_a   1.000
_cell.length_b   1.000
_cell.length_c   1.000
_cell.angle_alpha   90.00
_cell.angle_beta   90.00
_cell.angle_gamma   90.00
#
_symmetry.space_group_name_H-M   'P 1'
#
loop_
_entity.id
_entity.type
_entity.pdbx_description
1 polymer ?
#
loop_
_entity_poly.entity_id
_entity_poly.type
_entity_poly.pdbx_seq_one_letter_code
_entity_poly.pdbx_strand_id
1 'polypeptide(L)'
;MRVKRVEHVAIAVKDMQAVMRIFRDKLGLPFEYEEDFPQYQTKIAMFPVGETYLELLEATGADSDVAKWLDEKGQGLYHICLEVEDIEAALAEMKAKGVPLLDQRPRPGHGGSQIAFLDPRGTGDVLIELAQLPASHA
;
A
#
# COMPACT_ATOMS: atom_id res chain seq x y z
N MET A 1 15.92 10.47 -4.93
CA MET A 1 15.15 9.22 -4.69
C MET A 1 15.01 8.47 -5.99
N ARG A 2 15.39 7.21 -5.98
CA ARG A 2 15.23 6.40 -7.18
C ARG A 2 13.98 5.52 -7.05
N VAL A 3 12.97 5.80 -7.87
CA VAL A 3 11.76 4.99 -7.94
C VAL A 3 11.96 3.92 -9.00
N LYS A 4 11.76 2.65 -8.62
CA LYS A 4 11.97 1.50 -9.51
C LYS A 4 10.72 1.19 -10.32
N ARG A 5 9.53 1.32 -9.72
CA ARG A 5 8.24 1.03 -10.35
C ARG A 5 7.10 1.45 -9.43
N VAL A 6 5.88 1.40 -9.97
CA VAL A 6 4.69 1.36 -9.12
C VAL A 6 4.59 -0.07 -8.60
N GLU A 7 4.80 -0.25 -7.30
CA GLU A 7 4.79 -1.58 -6.69
C GLU A 7 3.36 -2.10 -6.59
N HIS A 8 2.44 -1.26 -6.10
CA HIS A 8 1.04 -1.65 -6.09
C HIS A 8 0.12 -0.44 -6.13
N VAL A 9 -1.11 -0.72 -6.55
CA VAL A 9 -2.25 0.20 -6.43
C VAL A 9 -3.18 -0.42 -5.39
N ALA A 10 -3.42 0.32 -4.30
CA ALA A 10 -4.19 -0.17 -3.17
C ALA A 10 -5.65 0.24 -3.28
N ILE A 11 -6.54 -0.68 -2.92
CA ILE A 11 -7.98 -0.52 -2.99
C ILE A 11 -8.56 -0.91 -1.63
N ALA A 12 -9.24 0.03 -0.97
CA ALA A 12 -9.89 -0.21 0.31
C ALA A 12 -11.26 -0.82 0.05
N VAL A 13 -11.54 -1.98 0.67
CA VAL A 13 -12.78 -2.73 0.45
C VAL A 13 -13.46 -3.06 1.76
N LYS A 14 -14.79 -3.13 1.74
CA LYS A 14 -15.59 -3.51 2.90
C LYS A 14 -15.65 -5.03 3.06
N ASP A 15 -15.73 -5.75 1.96
CA ASP A 15 -15.79 -7.21 1.94
C ASP A 15 -14.79 -7.72 0.90
N MET A 16 -13.65 -8.18 1.39
CA MET A 16 -12.56 -8.65 0.51
C MET A 16 -12.99 -9.81 -0.36
N GLN A 17 -13.75 -10.78 0.21
CA GLN A 17 -14.13 -11.96 -0.55
C GLN A 17 -15.05 -11.60 -1.74
N ALA A 18 -15.92 -10.63 -1.56
CA ALA A 18 -16.79 -10.17 -2.65
C ALA A 18 -15.98 -9.56 -3.79
N VAL A 19 -15.00 -8.72 -3.46
CA VAL A 19 -14.17 -8.05 -4.47
C VAL A 19 -13.19 -9.04 -5.11
N MET A 20 -12.65 -9.98 -4.33
CA MET A 20 -11.79 -11.05 -4.87
C MET A 20 -12.53 -11.87 -5.93
N ARG A 21 -13.80 -12.18 -5.71
CA ARG A 21 -14.61 -12.89 -6.72
C ARG A 21 -14.70 -12.10 -8.02
N ILE A 22 -14.82 -10.77 -7.93
CA ILE A 22 -14.83 -9.92 -9.11
C ILE A 22 -13.47 -9.95 -9.82
N PHE A 23 -12.41 -9.74 -9.10
CA PHE A 23 -11.06 -9.64 -9.68
C PHE A 23 -10.59 -10.99 -10.25
N ARG A 24 -10.76 -12.06 -9.49
CA ARG A 24 -10.31 -13.40 -9.90
C ARG A 24 -11.25 -14.01 -10.91
N ASP A 25 -12.56 -14.04 -10.60
CA ASP A 25 -13.51 -14.85 -11.37
C ASP A 25 -14.07 -14.12 -12.58
N LYS A 26 -14.26 -12.80 -12.50
CA LYS A 26 -14.82 -12.02 -13.61
C LYS A 26 -13.76 -11.35 -14.47
N LEU A 27 -12.75 -10.75 -13.84
CA LEU A 27 -11.66 -10.12 -14.58
C LEU A 27 -10.56 -11.10 -14.97
N GLY A 28 -10.53 -12.28 -14.35
CA GLY A 28 -9.54 -13.30 -14.66
C GLY A 28 -8.14 -12.97 -14.18
N LEU A 29 -8.00 -12.12 -13.16
CA LEU A 29 -6.69 -11.76 -12.64
C LEU A 29 -6.13 -12.91 -11.78
N PRO A 30 -4.84 -13.22 -11.91
CA PRO A 30 -4.21 -14.22 -11.04
C PRO A 30 -4.15 -13.70 -9.61
N PHE A 31 -4.45 -14.56 -8.65
CA PHE A 31 -4.31 -14.28 -7.24
C PHE A 31 -3.01 -14.88 -6.75
N GLU A 32 -2.21 -14.10 -5.99
CA GLU A 32 -0.92 -14.60 -5.51
C GLU A 32 -0.95 -14.97 -4.04
N TYR A 33 -1.36 -14.06 -3.13
CA TYR A 33 -1.37 -14.36 -1.70
C TYR A 33 -2.23 -13.38 -0.90
N GLU A 34 -2.60 -13.82 0.31
CA GLU A 34 -3.17 -12.97 1.34
C GLU A 34 -2.16 -12.85 2.49
N GLU A 35 -2.23 -11.75 3.21
CA GLU A 35 -1.42 -11.55 4.41
C GLU A 35 -2.23 -10.80 5.46
N ASP A 36 -2.12 -11.21 6.73
CA ASP A 36 -2.79 -10.56 7.85
C ASP A 36 -1.78 -9.75 8.65
N PHE A 37 -2.16 -8.51 8.97
CA PHE A 37 -1.35 -7.62 9.80
C PHE A 37 -2.15 -7.26 11.05
N PRO A 38 -2.13 -8.12 12.09
CA PRO A 38 -2.87 -7.82 13.33
C PRO A 38 -2.45 -6.49 13.95
N GLN A 39 -1.17 -6.13 13.83
CA GLN A 39 -0.64 -4.88 14.37
C GLN A 39 -1.25 -3.64 13.73
N TYR A 40 -1.78 -3.76 12.51
CA TYR A 40 -2.47 -2.68 11.81
C TYR A 40 -3.97 -2.90 11.70
N GLN A 41 -4.47 -4.00 12.26
CA GLN A 41 -5.87 -4.42 12.14
C GLN A 41 -6.35 -4.39 10.68
N THR A 42 -5.53 -4.97 9.79
CA THR A 42 -5.75 -4.95 8.35
C THR A 42 -5.29 -6.27 7.75
N LYS A 43 -6.04 -6.78 6.79
CA LYS A 43 -5.57 -7.90 5.95
C LYS A 43 -5.57 -7.47 4.50
N ILE A 44 -4.68 -8.07 3.71
CA ILE A 44 -4.49 -7.71 2.31
C ILE A 44 -4.59 -8.94 1.42
N ALA A 45 -4.94 -8.70 0.14
CA ALA A 45 -4.89 -9.71 -0.93
C ALA A 45 -4.17 -9.09 -2.12
N MET A 46 -3.23 -9.82 -2.70
CA MET A 46 -2.33 -9.33 -3.75
C MET A 46 -2.59 -10.05 -5.06
N PHE A 47 -2.83 -9.25 -6.11
CA PHE A 47 -3.08 -9.73 -7.48
C PHE A 47 -2.01 -9.15 -8.40
N PRO A 48 -1.06 -9.96 -8.92
CA PRO A 48 -0.03 -9.42 -9.83
C PRO A 48 -0.64 -9.05 -11.18
N VAL A 49 -0.24 -7.89 -11.68
CA VAL A 49 -0.62 -7.39 -13.00
C VAL A 49 0.63 -6.78 -13.63
N GLY A 50 1.32 -7.54 -14.48
CA GLY A 50 2.62 -7.11 -14.99
C GLY A 50 3.63 -6.94 -13.87
N GLU A 51 4.26 -5.78 -13.79
CA GLU A 51 5.22 -5.46 -12.73
C GLU A 51 4.56 -4.90 -11.48
N THR A 52 3.25 -4.66 -11.53
CA THR A 52 2.50 -4.00 -10.46
C THR A 52 1.56 -5.00 -9.82
N TYR A 53 1.16 -4.74 -8.59
CA TYR A 53 0.11 -5.49 -7.92
C TYR A 53 -1.12 -4.62 -7.75
N LEU A 54 -2.30 -5.22 -7.86
CA LEU A 54 -3.51 -4.64 -7.27
C LEU A 54 -3.63 -5.23 -5.86
N GLU A 55 -3.73 -4.36 -4.87
CA GLU A 55 -3.81 -4.78 -3.47
C GLU A 55 -5.18 -4.43 -2.92
N LEU A 56 -5.89 -5.45 -2.44
CA LEU A 56 -7.14 -5.22 -1.70
C LEU A 56 -6.80 -5.15 -0.22
N LEU A 57 -7.36 -4.16 0.48
CA LEU A 57 -7.18 -4.03 1.93
C LEU A 57 -8.55 -4.01 2.61
N GLU A 58 -8.70 -4.87 3.63
CA GLU A 58 -9.90 -4.93 4.45
C GLU A 58 -9.51 -4.71 5.90
N ALA A 59 -10.25 -3.84 6.59
CA ALA A 59 -10.06 -3.62 8.02
C ALA A 59 -10.52 -4.83 8.83
N THR A 60 -9.73 -5.23 9.82
CA THR A 60 -10.10 -6.30 10.76
C THR A 60 -10.44 -5.75 12.15
N GLY A 61 -10.40 -4.43 12.32
CA GLY A 61 -10.75 -3.75 13.55
C GLY A 61 -10.96 -2.26 13.34
N ALA A 62 -11.61 -1.61 14.30
CA ALA A 62 -11.99 -0.21 14.19
C ALA A 62 -10.82 0.76 14.17
N ASP A 63 -9.64 0.36 14.67
CA ASP A 63 -8.47 1.21 14.73
C ASP A 63 -7.63 1.14 13.44
N SER A 64 -8.04 0.33 12.48
CA SER A 64 -7.39 0.25 11.18
C SER A 64 -7.49 1.58 10.43
N ASP A 65 -6.38 1.99 9.79
CA ASP A 65 -6.40 3.16 8.90
C ASP A 65 -7.36 2.93 7.72
N VAL A 66 -7.51 1.68 7.28
CA VAL A 66 -8.47 1.31 6.24
C VAL A 66 -9.90 1.55 6.70
N ALA A 67 -10.22 1.20 7.96
CA ALA A 67 -11.55 1.45 8.53
C ALA A 67 -11.87 2.94 8.51
N LYS A 68 -10.91 3.76 8.93
CA LYS A 68 -11.06 5.22 8.94
C LYS A 68 -11.25 5.78 7.54
N TRP A 69 -10.47 5.26 6.58
CA TRP A 69 -10.59 5.67 5.19
C TRP A 69 -11.96 5.32 4.60
N LEU A 70 -12.45 4.10 4.88
CA LEU A 70 -13.77 3.67 4.40
C LEU A 70 -14.88 4.56 4.96
N ASP A 71 -14.77 4.98 6.23
CA ASP A 71 -15.75 5.88 6.85
C ASP A 71 -15.75 7.26 6.20
N GLU A 72 -14.59 7.78 5.83
CA GLU A 72 -14.46 9.11 5.23
C GLU A 72 -14.72 9.12 3.72
N LYS A 73 -14.15 8.16 3.00
CA LYS A 73 -14.08 8.17 1.53
C LYS A 73 -14.94 7.10 0.87
N GLY A 74 -15.28 6.04 1.59
CA GLY A 74 -15.96 4.90 1.02
C GLY A 74 -15.02 3.93 0.32
N GLN A 75 -15.57 2.86 -0.24
CA GLN A 75 -14.81 1.83 -0.94
C GLN A 75 -14.26 2.35 -2.27
N GLY A 76 -13.02 2.01 -2.57
CA GLY A 76 -12.39 2.41 -3.81
C GLY A 76 -10.88 2.57 -3.68
N LEU A 77 -10.29 3.33 -4.59
CA LEU A 77 -8.85 3.56 -4.62
C LEU A 77 -8.39 4.21 -3.30
N TYR A 78 -7.30 3.69 -2.75
CA TYR A 78 -6.78 4.11 -1.46
C TYR A 78 -5.42 4.80 -1.61
N HIS A 79 -4.42 4.10 -2.15
CA HIS A 79 -3.11 4.70 -2.34
C HIS A 79 -2.34 4.06 -3.50
N ILE A 80 -1.26 4.73 -3.88
CA ILE A 80 -0.28 4.20 -4.84
C ILE A 80 1.00 3.99 -4.08
N CYS A 81 1.62 2.82 -4.24
CA CYS A 81 2.91 2.51 -3.63
C CYS A 81 4.00 2.56 -4.68
N LEU A 82 5.06 3.31 -4.39
CA LEU A 82 6.26 3.39 -5.22
C LEU A 82 7.37 2.58 -4.58
N GLU A 83 7.94 1.64 -5.33
CA GLU A 83 9.10 0.89 -4.85
C GLU A 83 10.34 1.75 -5.01
N VAL A 84 11.10 1.89 -3.92
CA VAL A 84 12.35 2.66 -3.90
C VAL A 84 13.52 1.74 -3.55
N GLU A 85 14.72 2.16 -3.95
CA GLU A 85 15.93 1.38 -3.71
C GLU A 85 16.38 1.47 -2.25
N ASP A 86 16.22 2.65 -1.63
CA ASP A 86 16.64 2.93 -0.25
C ASP A 86 15.59 3.85 0.38
N ILE A 87 14.74 3.28 1.23
CA ILE A 87 13.62 4.02 1.79
C ILE A 87 14.07 5.08 2.80
N GLU A 88 15.12 4.82 3.56
CA GLU A 88 15.61 5.83 4.51
C GLU A 88 16.17 7.05 3.79
N ALA A 89 16.94 6.82 2.72
CA ALA A 89 17.43 7.92 1.89
C ALA A 89 16.28 8.66 1.20
N ALA A 90 15.25 7.91 0.75
CA ALA A 90 14.07 8.52 0.12
C ALA A 90 13.32 9.43 1.09
N LEU A 91 13.12 8.98 2.34
CA LEU A 91 12.45 9.81 3.34
C LEU A 91 13.26 11.06 3.68
N ALA A 92 14.58 10.92 3.81
CA ALA A 92 15.45 12.07 4.06
C ALA A 92 15.37 13.09 2.92
N GLU A 93 15.34 12.63 1.68
CA GLU A 93 15.21 13.50 0.52
C GLU A 93 13.85 14.20 0.48
N MET A 94 12.77 13.49 0.76
CA MET A 94 11.44 14.08 0.80
C MET A 94 11.36 15.17 1.88
N LYS A 95 11.90 14.88 3.05
CA LYS A 95 11.95 15.86 4.14
C LYS A 95 12.75 17.10 3.75
N ALA A 96 13.91 16.90 3.12
CA ALA A 96 14.77 18.00 2.67
C ALA A 96 14.08 18.88 1.62
N LYS A 97 13.22 18.28 0.79
CA LYS A 97 12.45 19.00 -0.23
C LYS A 97 11.15 19.60 0.29
N GLY A 98 10.89 19.47 1.57
CA GLY A 98 9.69 20.05 2.19
C GLY A 98 8.43 19.24 2.00
N VAL A 99 8.53 17.96 1.58
CA VAL A 99 7.38 17.07 1.49
C VAL A 99 7.08 16.53 2.88
N PRO A 100 5.91 16.81 3.45
CA PRO A 100 5.59 16.30 4.79
C PRO A 100 5.41 14.78 4.78
N LEU A 101 5.79 14.15 5.90
CA LEU A 101 5.75 12.69 6.06
C LEU A 101 4.68 12.33 7.07
N LEU A 102 3.90 11.27 6.78
CA LEU A 102 3.04 10.65 7.79
C LEU A 102 3.87 9.72 8.67
N ASP A 103 4.77 8.94 8.05
CA ASP A 103 5.71 8.10 8.78
C ASP A 103 7.10 8.73 8.73
N GLN A 104 7.66 9.04 9.90
CA GLN A 104 9.01 9.62 9.97
C GLN A 104 10.08 8.55 9.77
N ARG A 105 9.74 7.28 10.00
CA ARG A 105 10.64 6.14 9.88
C ARG A 105 9.93 5.00 9.17
N PRO A 106 10.68 4.12 8.48
CA PRO A 106 10.07 2.93 7.89
C PRO A 106 9.48 2.01 8.94
N ARG A 107 8.44 1.29 8.56
CA ARG A 107 7.81 0.25 9.37
C ARG A 107 7.52 -0.97 8.52
N PRO A 108 7.27 -2.15 9.14
CA PRO A 108 7.04 -3.37 8.38
C PRO A 108 5.78 -3.29 7.50
N GLY A 109 5.90 -3.81 6.28
CA GLY A 109 4.79 -3.92 5.33
C GLY A 109 4.70 -5.32 4.73
N HIS A 110 3.94 -5.44 3.65
CA HIS A 110 3.69 -6.71 2.99
C HIS A 110 4.97 -7.37 2.47
N GLY A 111 5.00 -8.70 2.47
CA GLY A 111 6.09 -9.45 1.88
C GLY A 111 7.46 -9.19 2.49
N GLY A 112 7.52 -8.74 3.74
CA GLY A 112 8.77 -8.42 4.41
C GLY A 112 9.35 -7.07 4.00
N SER A 113 8.58 -6.23 3.34
CA SER A 113 9.04 -4.90 2.93
C SER A 113 9.14 -3.94 4.12
N GLN A 114 9.85 -2.83 3.90
CA GLN A 114 9.80 -1.66 4.76
C GLN A 114 9.00 -0.58 4.04
N ILE A 115 8.06 0.03 4.74
CA ILE A 115 7.15 1.00 4.13
C ILE A 115 7.11 2.30 4.93
N ALA A 116 6.69 3.37 4.25
CA ALA A 116 6.40 4.65 4.88
C ALA A 116 5.44 5.45 3.99
N PHE A 117 4.51 6.17 4.62
CA PHE A 117 3.56 7.01 3.89
C PHE A 117 3.99 8.47 3.91
N LEU A 118 3.82 9.13 2.76
CA LEU A 118 3.94 10.57 2.64
C LEU A 118 2.58 11.21 2.96
N ASP A 119 2.61 12.46 3.44
CA ASP A 119 1.38 13.18 3.72
C ASP A 119 0.78 13.69 2.39
N PRO A 120 -0.50 13.39 2.10
CA PRO A 120 -1.15 13.81 0.85
C PRO A 120 -1.12 15.32 0.62
N ARG A 121 -1.00 16.13 1.67
CA ARG A 121 -0.89 17.59 1.52
C ARG A 121 0.31 17.99 0.69
N GLY A 122 1.35 17.15 0.64
CA GLY A 122 2.56 17.41 -0.14
C GLY A 122 2.61 16.69 -1.47
N THR A 123 1.60 15.88 -1.80
CA THR A 123 1.59 15.04 -3.00
C THR A 123 0.29 15.16 -3.81
N GLY A 124 -0.29 16.37 -3.82
CA GLY A 124 -1.46 16.65 -4.66
C GLY A 124 -2.72 15.93 -4.23
N ASP A 125 -2.88 15.70 -2.92
CA ASP A 125 -4.02 14.99 -2.32
C ASP A 125 -4.09 13.50 -2.70
N VAL A 126 -3.02 12.94 -3.26
CA VAL A 126 -2.90 11.50 -3.52
C VAL A 126 -2.04 10.88 -2.43
N LEU A 127 -2.59 9.88 -1.74
CA LEU A 127 -1.82 9.16 -0.71
C LEU A 127 -0.75 8.30 -1.40
N ILE A 128 0.51 8.59 -1.11
CA ILE A 128 1.66 7.88 -1.67
C ILE A 128 2.36 7.10 -0.57
N GLU A 129 2.56 5.82 -0.82
CA GLU A 129 3.37 4.94 0.02
C GLU A 129 4.71 4.70 -0.67
N LEU A 130 5.79 4.67 0.11
CA LEU A 130 7.09 4.22 -0.37
C LEU A 130 7.35 2.84 0.21
N ALA A 131 7.95 1.95 -0.57
CA ALA A 131 8.29 0.62 -0.12
C ALA A 131 9.67 0.21 -0.60
N GLN A 132 10.45 -0.40 0.29
CA GLN A 132 11.70 -1.05 -0.05
C GLN A 132 11.51 -2.55 0.17
N LEU A 133 11.65 -3.33 -0.91
CA LEU A 133 11.49 -4.78 -0.83
C LEU A 133 12.77 -5.43 -0.30
N PRO A 134 12.66 -6.66 0.25
CA PRO A 134 13.84 -7.38 0.74
C PRO A 134 14.85 -7.64 -0.38
N ALA A 135 16.14 -7.63 -0.04
CA ALA A 135 17.23 -7.86 -0.98
C ALA A 135 17.18 -9.26 -1.62
N SER A 136 16.50 -10.22 -0.98
CA SER A 136 16.34 -11.58 -1.50
C SER A 136 15.50 -11.64 -2.78
N HIS A 137 14.92 -10.53 -3.20
CA HIS A 137 14.18 -10.43 -4.46
C HIS A 137 15.06 -9.94 -5.61
N ALA A 138 16.34 -9.87 -5.37
CA ALA A 138 17.28 -9.44 -6.40
C ALA A 138 17.39 -10.51 -7.50
#